data_d83c7515669084379a5b11c850640a7a
#
_entry.id   d83c7515669084379a5b11c850640a7a
#
_cell.length_a   1.000
_cell.length_b   1.000
_cell.length_c   1.000
_cell.angle_alpha   90.00
_cell.angle_beta   90.00
_cell.angle_gamma   90.00
#
_symmetry.space_group_name_H-M   'P 1'
#
loop_
_entity.id
_entity.type
_entity.pdbx_description
1 polymer ?
#
loop_
_entity_poly.entity_id
_entity_poly.type
_entity_poly.pdbx_seq_one_letter_code
_entity_poly.pdbx_strand_id
1 'polypeptide(L)'
;MTTVTEKKPKEIIAARVAKELKNGDVVNLGIGLPTMVPNYLPGDVSVFLQSENGYIGLGPVNGEIDPDLVNAGGQPAGIIPGGAFFDSLFSFELIRGGHVDVTVLGGLEVDEKGNLANWMVPGKMVPGMGGAMDLVTGAKKVIVA
;
A
#
# COMPACT_ATOMS: atom_id res chain seq x y z
N MET A 1 35.13 0.14 14.28
CA MET A 1 34.57 -1.01 13.56
C MET A 1 33.10 -0.72 13.31
N THR A 2 32.74 -0.31 12.10
CA THR A 2 31.35 -0.05 11.71
C THR A 2 30.70 -1.40 11.45
N THR A 3 29.85 -1.86 12.34
CA THR A 3 29.02 -3.05 12.12
C THR A 3 28.12 -2.78 10.91
N VAL A 4 28.40 -3.39 9.79
CA VAL A 4 27.49 -3.45 8.65
C VAL A 4 26.28 -4.27 9.12
N THR A 5 25.20 -3.61 9.49
CA THR A 5 23.96 -4.28 9.82
C THR A 5 23.41 -4.87 8.52
N GLU A 6 23.43 -6.18 8.41
CA GLU A 6 22.89 -6.90 7.25
C GLU A 6 21.38 -6.58 7.15
N LYS A 7 20.98 -5.92 6.07
CA LYS A 7 19.57 -5.55 5.86
C LYS A 7 18.73 -6.82 5.69
N LYS A 8 17.61 -6.89 6.39
CA LYS A 8 16.67 -8.00 6.24
C LYS A 8 16.06 -7.98 4.84
N PRO A 9 15.73 -9.13 4.23
CA PRO A 9 15.18 -9.18 2.87
C PRO A 9 13.97 -8.23 2.64
N LYS A 10 13.05 -8.14 3.59
CA LYS A 10 11.90 -7.22 3.51
C LYS A 10 12.30 -5.75 3.42
N GLU A 11 13.37 -5.35 4.10
CA GLU A 11 13.89 -3.98 4.07
C GLU A 11 14.51 -3.65 2.71
N ILE A 12 15.19 -4.62 2.10
CA ILE A 12 15.77 -4.47 0.75
C ILE A 12 14.65 -4.30 -0.28
N ILE A 13 13.61 -5.12 -0.19
CA ILE A 13 12.45 -5.05 -1.11
C ILE A 13 11.74 -3.71 -0.94
N ALA A 14 11.39 -3.32 0.30
CA ALA A 14 10.70 -2.06 0.56
C ALA A 14 11.50 -0.85 0.07
N ALA A 15 12.82 -0.84 0.31
CA ALA A 15 13.72 0.22 -0.18
C ALA A 15 13.83 0.23 -1.71
N ARG A 16 13.74 -0.94 -2.36
CA ARG A 16 13.74 -1.01 -3.83
C ARG A 16 12.43 -0.46 -4.40
N VAL A 17 11.30 -0.83 -3.81
CA VAL A 17 9.97 -0.34 -4.21
C VAL A 17 9.86 1.18 -4.03
N ALA A 18 10.36 1.72 -2.90
CA ALA A 18 10.33 3.16 -2.63
C ALA A 18 10.98 4.01 -3.75
N LYS A 19 11.98 3.47 -4.46
CA LYS A 19 12.62 4.14 -5.59
C LYS A 19 11.75 4.25 -6.86
N GLU A 20 10.65 3.50 -6.90
CA GLU A 20 9.69 3.54 -8.00
C GLU A 20 8.62 4.61 -7.83
N LEU A 21 8.53 5.20 -6.64
CA LEU A 21 7.55 6.24 -6.29
C LEU A 21 8.10 7.62 -6.60
N LYS A 22 7.22 8.52 -6.99
CA LYS A 22 7.53 9.89 -7.36
C LYS A 22 6.87 10.88 -6.42
N ASN A 23 7.43 12.06 -6.33
CA ASN A 23 6.83 13.14 -5.55
C ASN A 23 5.43 13.48 -6.06
N GLY A 24 4.45 13.48 -5.16
CA GLY A 24 3.05 13.75 -5.46
C GLY A 24 2.22 12.54 -5.88
N ASP A 25 2.81 11.33 -6.00
CA ASP A 25 2.04 10.13 -6.32
C ASP A 25 0.96 9.86 -5.26
N VAL A 26 -0.21 9.45 -5.71
CA VAL A 26 -1.24 8.82 -4.88
C VAL A 26 -0.98 7.32 -4.86
N VAL A 27 -0.69 6.80 -3.67
CA VAL A 27 -0.19 5.42 -3.51
C VAL A 27 -1.12 4.62 -2.60
N ASN A 28 -1.55 3.45 -3.04
CA ASN A 28 -2.22 2.47 -2.20
C ASN A 28 -1.22 1.37 -1.82
N LEU A 29 -1.21 0.99 -0.55
CA LEU A 29 -0.30 -0.02 -0.01
C LEU A 29 -1.08 -1.21 0.54
N GLY A 30 -0.81 -2.39 -0.02
CA GLY A 30 -1.29 -3.65 0.51
C GLY A 30 -0.76 -3.95 1.92
N ILE A 31 -1.37 -4.95 2.55
CA ILE A 31 -1.05 -5.36 3.92
C ILE A 31 0.35 -6.02 3.98
N GLY A 32 1.06 -5.84 5.07
CA GLY A 32 2.34 -6.49 5.34
C GLY A 32 3.54 -5.73 4.80
N LEU A 33 4.37 -6.35 3.94
CA LEU A 33 5.59 -5.73 3.42
C LEU A 33 5.36 -4.35 2.76
N PRO A 34 4.33 -4.16 1.94
CA PRO A 34 4.07 -2.86 1.32
C PRO A 34 3.97 -1.70 2.30
N THR A 35 3.46 -1.91 3.51
CA THR A 35 3.35 -0.84 4.53
C THR A 35 4.70 -0.33 5.03
N MET A 36 5.80 -1.02 4.73
CA MET A 36 7.15 -0.58 5.07
C MET A 36 7.72 0.42 4.07
N VAL A 37 7.17 0.49 2.86
CA VAL A 37 7.71 1.29 1.75
C VAL A 37 7.89 2.77 2.10
N PRO A 38 6.95 3.45 2.78
CA PRO A 38 7.09 4.86 3.14
C PRO A 38 8.33 5.17 4.00
N ASN A 39 8.82 4.21 4.77
CA ASN A 39 10.00 4.38 5.62
C ASN A 39 11.32 4.50 4.83
N TYR A 40 11.28 4.23 3.53
CA TYR A 40 12.45 4.21 2.65
C TYR A 40 12.36 5.22 1.51
N LEU A 41 11.36 6.12 1.55
CA LEU A 41 11.25 7.18 0.56
C LEU A 41 12.49 8.10 0.61
N PRO A 42 13.02 8.53 -0.55
CA PRO A 42 13.99 9.61 -0.60
C PRO A 42 13.46 10.87 0.10
N GLY A 43 14.34 11.64 0.73
CA GLY A 43 13.94 12.80 1.53
C GLY A 43 13.26 13.94 0.76
N ASP A 44 13.35 13.92 -0.56
CA ASP A 44 12.73 14.85 -1.49
C ASP A 44 11.44 14.31 -2.13
N VAL A 45 11.03 13.09 -1.78
CA VAL A 45 9.81 12.44 -2.29
C VAL A 45 8.75 12.39 -1.20
N SER A 46 7.63 13.04 -1.45
CA SER A 46 6.41 12.93 -0.66
C SER A 46 5.30 12.30 -1.47
N VAL A 47 4.57 11.37 -0.89
CA VAL A 47 3.43 10.68 -1.52
C VAL A 47 2.16 10.86 -0.69
N PHE A 48 1.02 10.75 -1.32
CA PHE A 48 -0.29 10.72 -0.65
C PHE A 48 -0.74 9.27 -0.53
N LEU A 49 -0.74 8.73 0.70
CA LEU A 49 -1.22 7.37 0.91
C LEU A 49 -2.74 7.35 0.94
N GLN A 50 -3.33 6.52 0.10
CA GLN A 50 -4.77 6.27 0.04
C GLN A 50 -5.06 4.91 0.69
N SER A 51 -6.13 4.83 1.46
CA SER A 51 -6.63 3.58 2.02
C SER A 51 -8.02 3.32 1.47
N GLU A 52 -8.23 2.13 0.90
CA GLU A 52 -9.47 1.78 0.20
C GLU A 52 -10.71 1.77 1.09
N ASN A 53 -10.55 1.65 2.40
CA ASN A 53 -11.66 1.75 3.35
C ASN A 53 -12.24 3.17 3.50
N GLY A 54 -11.60 4.20 2.92
CA GLY A 54 -12.27 5.48 2.73
C GLY A 54 -11.52 6.73 3.15
N TYR A 55 -10.21 6.85 2.92
CA TYR A 55 -9.51 8.11 3.09
C TYR A 55 -8.20 8.22 2.31
N ILE A 56 -7.76 9.45 2.12
CA ILE A 56 -6.45 9.81 1.58
C ILE A 56 -5.69 10.64 2.62
N GLY A 57 -4.38 10.49 2.65
CA GLY A 57 -3.53 11.11 3.67
C GLY A 57 -3.30 10.19 4.86
N LEU A 58 -3.32 8.87 4.64
CA LEU A 58 -2.90 7.89 5.64
C LEU A 58 -1.51 8.25 6.16
N GLY A 59 -1.37 8.31 7.47
CA GLY A 59 -0.12 8.67 8.13
C GLY A 59 0.12 7.88 9.41
N PRO A 60 1.20 8.19 10.13
CA PRO A 60 1.47 7.58 11.41
C PRO A 60 0.46 8.03 12.46
N VAL A 61 0.24 7.18 13.46
CA VAL A 61 -0.50 7.58 14.67
C VAL A 61 0.34 8.59 15.42
N ASN A 62 -0.20 9.79 15.60
CA ASN A 62 0.42 10.86 16.39
C ASN A 62 -0.47 11.14 17.62
N GLY A 63 -0.03 10.74 18.80
CA GLY A 63 -0.78 10.91 20.05
C GLY A 63 -1.58 9.67 20.45
N GLU A 64 -2.80 9.87 20.95
CA GLU A 64 -3.69 8.77 21.33
C GLU A 64 -4.21 8.03 20.10
N ILE A 65 -4.37 6.70 20.24
CA ILE A 65 -4.96 5.87 19.20
C ILE A 65 -6.47 6.15 19.16
N ASP A 66 -6.95 6.59 18.00
CA ASP A 66 -8.37 6.63 17.71
C ASP A 66 -8.83 5.23 17.29
N PRO A 67 -9.72 4.57 18.05
CA PRO A 67 -10.17 3.21 17.75
C PRO A 67 -11.01 3.12 16.46
N ASP A 68 -11.58 4.25 16.00
CA ASP A 68 -12.40 4.32 14.80
C ASP A 68 -11.55 4.62 13.54
N LEU A 69 -10.27 4.97 13.70
CA LEU A 69 -9.37 5.25 12.60
C LEU A 69 -8.39 4.11 12.36
N VAL A 70 -8.71 3.28 11.38
CA VAL A 70 -7.90 2.13 10.98
C VAL A 70 -7.58 2.16 9.49
N ASN A 71 -6.46 1.55 9.12
CA ASN A 71 -6.16 1.29 7.71
C ASN A 71 -7.02 0.11 7.18
N ALA A 72 -6.93 -0.17 5.89
CA ALA A 72 -7.67 -1.27 5.25
C ALA A 72 -7.30 -2.68 5.78
N GLY A 73 -6.20 -2.80 6.51
CA GLY A 73 -5.79 -4.02 7.24
C GLY A 73 -6.31 -4.10 8.68
N GLY A 74 -7.14 -3.14 9.12
CA GLY A 74 -7.69 -3.10 10.48
C GLY A 74 -6.66 -2.67 11.55
N GLN A 75 -5.52 -2.12 11.15
CA GLN A 75 -4.50 -1.63 12.10
C GLN A 75 -4.73 -0.14 12.38
N PRO A 76 -4.45 0.32 13.62
CA PRO A 76 -4.50 1.73 13.96
C PRO A 76 -3.70 2.58 12.97
N ALA A 77 -4.24 3.69 12.59
CA ALA A 77 -3.64 4.59 11.63
C ALA A 77 -3.87 6.06 12.04
N GLY A 78 -3.17 6.96 11.39
CA GLY A 78 -3.38 8.40 11.52
C GLY A 78 -3.74 9.01 10.18
N ILE A 79 -4.06 10.30 10.21
CA ILE A 79 -4.26 11.13 9.04
C ILE A 79 -3.34 12.34 9.10
N ILE A 80 -2.68 12.66 7.99
CA ILE A 80 -1.84 13.85 7.90
C ILE A 80 -2.70 15.12 7.70
N PRO A 81 -2.21 16.32 8.03
CA PRO A 81 -2.89 17.55 7.69
C PRO A 81 -3.17 17.63 6.18
N GLY A 82 -4.40 18.00 5.83
CA GLY A 82 -4.87 18.03 4.44
C GLY A 82 -5.42 16.71 3.93
N GLY A 83 -5.39 15.65 4.73
CA GLY A 83 -6.08 14.40 4.43
C GLY A 83 -7.60 14.56 4.46
N ALA A 84 -8.31 13.63 3.82
CA ALA A 84 -9.76 13.67 3.69
C ALA A 84 -10.36 12.27 3.85
N PHE A 85 -11.51 12.20 4.52
CA PHE A 85 -12.32 11.00 4.64
C PHE A 85 -13.47 11.03 3.63
N PHE A 86 -13.84 9.87 3.15
CA PHE A 86 -14.97 9.66 2.24
C PHE A 86 -15.50 8.25 2.43
N ASP A 87 -16.66 7.95 1.86
CA ASP A 87 -17.21 6.60 1.91
C ASP A 87 -16.45 5.61 1.02
N SER A 88 -16.68 4.33 1.24
CA SER A 88 -15.97 3.27 0.50
C SER A 88 -16.33 3.26 -0.98
N LEU A 89 -17.55 3.68 -1.37
CA LEU A 89 -17.95 3.78 -2.77
C LEU A 89 -17.06 4.78 -3.50
N PHE A 90 -16.93 5.99 -2.97
CA PHE A 90 -16.07 7.03 -3.54
C PHE A 90 -14.59 6.59 -3.56
N SER A 91 -14.14 5.88 -2.53
CA SER A 91 -12.78 5.32 -2.48
C SER A 91 -12.51 4.38 -3.67
N PHE A 92 -13.45 3.46 -3.96
CA PHE A 92 -13.32 2.56 -5.10
C PHE A 92 -13.53 3.26 -6.44
N GLU A 93 -14.32 4.32 -6.51
CA GLU A 93 -14.43 5.17 -7.69
C GLU A 93 -13.10 5.86 -8.03
N LEU A 94 -12.36 6.35 -7.01
CA LEU A 94 -11.02 6.88 -7.20
C LEU A 94 -10.06 5.83 -7.79
N ILE A 95 -10.11 4.60 -7.29
CA ILE A 95 -9.28 3.50 -7.78
C ILE A 95 -9.66 3.18 -9.24
N ARG A 96 -10.93 2.87 -9.51
CA ARG A 96 -11.46 2.50 -10.84
C ARG A 96 -11.32 3.63 -11.86
N GLY A 97 -11.41 4.87 -11.40
CA GLY A 97 -11.24 6.07 -12.21
C GLY A 97 -9.78 6.40 -12.59
N GLY A 98 -8.81 5.58 -12.14
CA GLY A 98 -7.40 5.80 -12.46
C GLY A 98 -6.75 6.95 -11.69
N HIS A 99 -7.29 7.29 -10.51
CA HIS A 99 -6.75 8.36 -9.66
C HIS A 99 -5.71 7.86 -8.66
N VAL A 100 -5.42 6.57 -8.62
CA VAL A 100 -4.31 5.98 -7.88
C VAL A 100 -3.13 5.80 -8.83
N ASP A 101 -2.01 6.45 -8.55
CA ASP A 101 -0.83 6.41 -9.42
C ASP A 101 -0.09 5.07 -9.27
N VAL A 102 0.08 4.59 -8.05
CA VAL A 102 0.78 3.34 -7.78
C VAL A 102 0.04 2.53 -6.72
N THR A 103 -0.15 1.24 -6.98
CA THR A 103 -0.49 0.29 -5.93
C THR A 103 0.66 -0.67 -5.70
N VAL A 104 0.99 -0.94 -4.43
CA VAL A 104 2.00 -1.93 -4.04
C VAL A 104 1.29 -3.06 -3.31
N LEU A 105 1.32 -4.24 -3.87
CA LEU A 105 0.59 -5.41 -3.37
C LEU A 105 1.55 -6.53 -2.98
N GLY A 106 1.24 -7.23 -1.89
CA GLY A 106 1.76 -8.56 -1.66
C GLY A 106 1.11 -9.56 -2.63
N GLY A 107 1.85 -10.53 -3.11
CA GLY A 107 1.33 -11.56 -3.99
C GLY A 107 1.51 -12.96 -3.43
N LEU A 108 0.52 -13.83 -3.64
CA LEU A 108 0.65 -15.26 -3.34
C LEU A 108 1.41 -15.98 -4.46
N GLU A 109 1.14 -15.59 -5.70
CA GLU A 109 1.78 -16.12 -6.89
C GLU A 109 1.79 -15.06 -8.00
N VAL A 110 2.93 -14.91 -8.66
CA VAL A 110 3.11 -14.03 -9.82
C VAL A 110 3.94 -14.75 -10.86
N ASP A 111 3.56 -14.68 -12.12
CA ASP A 111 4.30 -15.27 -13.22
C ASP A 111 5.35 -14.30 -13.81
N GLU A 112 6.17 -14.81 -14.75
CA GLU A 112 7.21 -14.03 -15.43
C GLU A 112 6.68 -12.87 -16.30
N LYS A 113 5.36 -12.88 -16.60
CA LYS A 113 4.68 -11.83 -17.37
C LYS A 113 4.03 -10.78 -16.47
N GLY A 114 4.09 -10.97 -15.14
CA GLY A 114 3.47 -10.08 -14.17
C GLY A 114 1.99 -10.39 -13.91
N ASN A 115 1.47 -11.54 -14.35
CA ASN A 115 0.12 -11.96 -13.97
C ASN A 115 0.10 -12.38 -12.51
N LEU A 116 -0.86 -11.85 -11.75
CA LEU A 116 -1.00 -12.07 -10.31
C LEU A 116 -2.16 -13.03 -10.02
N ALA A 117 -1.88 -14.11 -9.28
CA ALA A 117 -2.89 -14.95 -8.66
C ALA A 117 -2.84 -14.76 -7.14
N ASN A 118 -3.85 -14.11 -6.58
CA ASN A 118 -3.83 -13.67 -5.18
C ASN A 118 -5.11 -13.99 -4.41
N TRP A 119 -5.83 -15.06 -4.79
CA TRP A 119 -7.13 -15.36 -4.23
C TRP A 119 -7.17 -16.61 -3.36
N MET A 120 -6.22 -17.55 -3.53
CA MET A 120 -6.15 -18.75 -2.70
C MET A 120 -4.73 -19.30 -2.56
N VAL A 121 -4.52 -20.02 -1.48
CA VAL A 121 -3.36 -20.91 -1.31
C VAL A 121 -3.87 -22.34 -1.47
N PRO A 122 -3.49 -23.08 -2.54
CA PRO A 122 -3.98 -24.42 -2.80
C PRO A 122 -3.82 -25.35 -1.60
N GLY A 123 -4.90 -26.05 -1.23
CA GLY A 123 -4.93 -26.98 -0.10
C GLY A 123 -4.83 -26.36 1.31
N LYS A 124 -4.82 -25.03 1.44
CA LYS A 124 -4.70 -24.36 2.73
C LYS A 124 -5.86 -23.41 3.02
N MET A 125 -6.05 -22.40 2.19
CA MET A 125 -7.04 -21.35 2.45
C MET A 125 -7.46 -20.63 1.17
N VAL A 126 -8.64 -20.01 1.22
CA VAL A 126 -9.19 -19.17 0.16
C VAL A 126 -9.53 -17.81 0.76
N PRO A 127 -8.56 -16.90 0.92
CA PRO A 127 -8.81 -15.58 1.50
C PRO A 127 -9.64 -14.66 0.58
N GLY A 128 -9.71 -14.96 -0.71
CA GLY A 128 -10.26 -14.08 -1.72
C GLY A 128 -9.29 -12.97 -2.11
N MET A 129 -9.66 -12.15 -3.09
CA MET A 129 -8.82 -11.05 -3.58
C MET A 129 -9.06 -9.72 -2.86
N GLY A 130 -10.23 -9.55 -2.21
CA GLY A 130 -10.58 -8.27 -1.61
C GLY A 130 -10.53 -7.13 -2.63
N GLY A 131 -10.04 -5.97 -2.20
CA GLY A 131 -9.84 -4.78 -3.06
C GLY A 131 -8.74 -4.91 -4.11
N ALA A 132 -7.95 -5.99 -4.09
CA ALA A 132 -6.85 -6.14 -5.04
C ALA A 132 -7.30 -6.21 -6.49
N MET A 133 -8.50 -6.75 -6.79
CA MET A 133 -9.05 -6.76 -8.16
C MET A 133 -9.21 -5.36 -8.74
N ASP A 134 -9.74 -4.44 -7.95
CA ASP A 134 -9.93 -3.06 -8.35
C ASP A 134 -8.59 -2.32 -8.46
N LEU A 135 -7.69 -2.57 -7.51
CA LEU A 135 -6.36 -1.96 -7.50
C LEU A 135 -5.50 -2.38 -8.70
N VAL A 136 -5.50 -3.66 -9.09
CA VAL A 136 -4.70 -4.14 -10.24
C VAL A 136 -5.25 -3.67 -11.58
N THR A 137 -6.54 -3.33 -11.65
CA THR A 137 -7.17 -2.84 -12.88
C THR A 137 -7.25 -1.33 -12.97
N GLY A 138 -7.35 -0.63 -11.82
CA GLY A 138 -7.59 0.80 -11.76
C GLY A 138 -6.33 1.65 -11.52
N ALA A 139 -5.33 1.15 -10.81
CA ALA A 139 -4.10 1.90 -10.59
C ALA A 139 -3.27 2.03 -11.88
N LYS A 140 -2.60 3.17 -12.06
CA LYS A 140 -1.76 3.41 -13.25
C LYS A 140 -0.51 2.53 -13.29
N LYS A 141 0.01 2.15 -12.12
CA LYS A 141 1.16 1.25 -11.96
C LYS A 141 0.88 0.26 -10.83
N VAL A 142 1.13 -1.02 -11.10
CA VAL A 142 1.02 -2.10 -10.11
C VAL A 142 2.42 -2.63 -9.82
N ILE A 143 2.78 -2.73 -8.55
CA ILE A 143 4.02 -3.34 -8.08
C ILE A 143 3.64 -4.50 -7.16
N VAL A 144 4.11 -5.70 -7.47
CA VAL A 144 3.99 -6.87 -6.60
C VAL A 144 5.32 -7.07 -5.87
N ALA A 145 5.26 -7.17 -4.52
CA ALA A 145 6.47 -7.18 -3.66
C ALA A 145 6.33 -8.15 -2.46
#